data_ce45da7964d26d906d2725bc136b5742
#
_entry.id   ce45da7964d26d906d2725bc136b5742
#
_cell.length_a   1.000
_cell.length_b   1.000
_cell.length_c   1.000
_cell.angle_alpha   90.00
_cell.angle_beta   90.00
_cell.angle_gamma   90.00
#
_symmetry.space_group_name_H-M   'P 1'
#
loop_
_entity.id
_entity.type
_entity.pdbx_description
1 polymer ?
#
loop_
_entity_poly.entity_id
_entity_poly.type
_entity_poly.pdbx_seq_one_letter_code
_entity_poly.pdbx_strand_id
1 'polypeptide(L)'
;GEIDHRNIINILEGQAFGLSVEEINQALISGGRLLTERNFSQAVGSRDGLLDVLRQSNNFDSDGFQEAVSSSDEERTLDPVVTWLRNRESAQMQRMSYLHPISALPVIHYVSSKVQEIEDLRFIVRGRMAGLATEVLEAHVL
;
A
#
# COMPACT_ATOMS: atom_id res chain seq x y z
N GLY A 1 0.64 -3.36 8.94
CA GLY A 1 1.29 -2.11 9.02
C GLY A 1 1.98 -1.64 7.77
N GLU A 2 2.67 -0.55 7.91
CA GLU A 2 3.38 0.12 6.81
C GLU A 2 4.39 -0.79 6.08
N ILE A 3 5.11 -1.63 6.83
CA ILE A 3 6.07 -2.59 6.26
C ILE A 3 5.35 -3.58 5.33
N ASP A 4 4.21 -4.10 5.77
CA ASP A 4 3.42 -5.02 4.95
C ASP A 4 2.94 -4.37 3.66
N HIS A 5 2.45 -3.13 3.74
CA HIS A 5 1.99 -2.39 2.57
C HIS A 5 3.12 -2.15 1.56
N ARG A 6 4.29 -1.74 2.04
CA ARG A 6 5.48 -1.59 1.18
C ARG A 6 5.88 -2.88 0.51
N ASN A 7 5.90 -3.97 1.26
CA ASN A 7 6.24 -5.28 0.72
C ASN A 7 5.25 -5.74 -0.35
N ILE A 8 3.94 -5.54 -0.12
CA ILE A 8 2.90 -5.85 -1.11
C ILE A 8 3.14 -5.06 -2.40
N ILE A 9 3.37 -3.76 -2.30
CA ILE A 9 3.63 -2.90 -3.45
C ILE A 9 4.91 -3.34 -4.18
N ASN A 10 5.99 -3.61 -3.46
CA ASN A 10 7.25 -4.06 -4.03
C ASN A 10 7.11 -5.38 -4.79
N ILE A 11 6.33 -6.32 -4.24
CA ILE A 11 6.06 -7.60 -4.92
C ILE A 11 5.25 -7.37 -6.20
N LEU A 12 4.19 -6.59 -6.15
CA LEU A 12 3.35 -6.32 -7.32
C LEU A 12 4.11 -5.57 -8.41
N GLU A 13 4.89 -4.56 -8.05
CA GLU A 13 5.75 -3.84 -8.99
C GLU A 13 6.80 -4.76 -9.61
N GLY A 14 7.48 -5.55 -8.79
CA GLY A 14 8.47 -6.51 -9.26
C GLY A 14 7.89 -7.53 -10.23
N GLN A 15 6.72 -8.06 -9.94
CA GLN A 15 6.02 -8.99 -10.83
C GLN A 15 5.58 -8.30 -12.13
N ALA A 16 5.08 -7.07 -12.05
CA ALA A 16 4.66 -6.30 -13.23
C ALA A 16 5.84 -5.95 -14.16
N PHE A 17 7.01 -5.67 -13.60
CA PHE A 17 8.23 -5.37 -14.36
C PHE A 17 9.01 -6.62 -14.79
N GLY A 18 8.55 -7.82 -14.44
CA GLY A 18 9.20 -9.06 -14.79
C GLY A 18 10.52 -9.32 -14.06
N LEU A 19 10.70 -8.76 -12.87
CA LEU A 19 11.87 -9.01 -12.04
C LEU A 19 11.92 -10.47 -11.57
N SER A 20 13.12 -10.99 -11.34
CA SER A 20 13.30 -12.33 -10.79
C SER A 20 12.85 -12.38 -9.32
N VAL A 21 12.52 -13.59 -8.84
CA VAL A 21 12.17 -13.85 -7.44
C VAL A 21 13.27 -13.33 -6.50
N GLU A 22 14.54 -13.51 -6.86
CA GLU A 22 15.68 -13.07 -6.06
C GLU A 22 15.76 -11.54 -5.96
N GLU A 23 15.55 -10.84 -7.08
CA GLU A 23 15.53 -9.37 -7.11
C GLU A 23 14.39 -8.80 -6.26
N ILE A 24 13.20 -9.40 -6.35
CA ILE A 24 12.05 -8.98 -5.53
C ILE A 24 12.32 -9.23 -4.06
N ASN A 25 12.85 -10.41 -3.69
CA ASN A 25 13.20 -10.75 -2.31
C ASN A 25 14.18 -9.75 -1.69
N GLN A 26 15.15 -9.25 -2.45
CA GLN A 26 16.11 -8.25 -1.98
C GLN A 26 15.47 -6.90 -1.65
N ALA A 27 14.32 -6.59 -2.26
CA ALA A 27 13.58 -5.37 -2.01
C ALA A 27 12.60 -5.47 -0.82
N LEU A 28 12.43 -6.67 -0.24
CA LEU A 28 11.51 -6.88 0.87
C LEU A 28 12.12 -6.47 2.22
N ILE A 29 11.26 -5.94 3.07
CA ILE A 29 11.63 -5.44 4.40
C ILE A 29 11.14 -6.44 5.45
N SER A 30 12.02 -6.85 6.35
CA SER A 30 11.69 -7.73 7.48
C SER A 30 10.85 -7.00 8.53
N GLY A 31 10.07 -7.75 9.30
CA GLY A 31 9.30 -7.22 10.42
C GLY A 31 7.82 -6.94 10.12
N GLY A 32 7.33 -7.34 8.95
CA GLY A 32 5.92 -7.31 8.64
C GLY A 32 5.12 -8.36 9.43
N ARG A 33 3.82 -8.15 9.56
CA ARG A 33 2.90 -9.09 10.23
C ARG A 33 2.21 -10.03 9.25
N LEU A 34 1.88 -9.53 8.07
CA LEU A 34 1.23 -10.30 7.00
C LEU A 34 2.28 -11.05 6.17
N LEU A 35 3.32 -10.34 5.77
CA LEU A 35 4.44 -10.86 5.00
C LEU A 35 5.64 -11.00 5.92
N THR A 36 5.97 -12.23 6.24
CA THR A 36 7.12 -12.61 7.07
C THR A 36 8.16 -13.32 6.22
N GLU A 37 9.39 -13.40 6.70
CA GLU A 37 10.46 -14.12 6.01
C GLU A 37 10.10 -15.55 5.64
N ARG A 38 9.20 -16.18 6.42
CA ARG A 38 8.75 -17.55 6.19
C ARG A 38 7.86 -17.70 4.96
N ASN A 39 7.10 -16.67 4.62
CA ASN A 39 6.15 -16.70 3.51
C ASN A 39 6.55 -15.84 2.32
N PHE A 40 7.69 -15.16 2.37
CA PHE A 40 8.18 -14.33 1.27
C PHE A 40 8.29 -15.12 -0.03
N SER A 41 8.87 -16.31 0.00
CA SER A 41 9.06 -17.15 -1.20
C SER A 41 7.73 -17.49 -1.88
N GLN A 42 6.69 -17.79 -1.11
CA GLN A 42 5.36 -18.04 -1.63
C GLN A 42 4.74 -16.78 -2.23
N ALA A 43 4.83 -15.66 -1.51
CA ALA A 43 4.24 -14.39 -1.93
C ALA A 43 4.92 -13.83 -3.20
N VAL A 44 6.23 -14.00 -3.32
CA VAL A 44 7.02 -13.51 -4.46
C VAL A 44 6.86 -14.39 -5.69
N GLY A 45 6.64 -15.68 -5.50
CA GLY A 45 6.60 -16.67 -6.59
C GLY A 45 5.52 -16.43 -7.64
N SER A 46 4.35 -15.95 -7.23
CA SER A 46 3.24 -15.61 -8.11
C SER A 46 2.26 -14.66 -7.45
N ARG A 47 1.40 -14.01 -8.26
CA ARG A 47 0.30 -13.19 -7.74
C ARG A 47 -0.68 -14.02 -6.89
N ASP A 48 -1.01 -15.23 -7.33
CA ASP A 48 -1.86 -16.15 -6.57
C ASP A 48 -1.23 -16.55 -5.25
N GLY A 49 0.08 -16.77 -5.22
CA GLY A 49 0.85 -17.03 -4.01
C GLY A 49 0.76 -15.87 -3.01
N LEU A 50 0.87 -14.63 -3.48
CA LEU A 50 0.67 -13.44 -2.64
C LEU A 50 -0.74 -13.37 -2.07
N LEU A 51 -1.76 -13.59 -2.89
CA LEU A 51 -3.16 -13.59 -2.47
C LEU A 51 -3.42 -14.68 -1.43
N ASP A 52 -2.88 -15.88 -1.61
CA ASP A 52 -3.04 -16.99 -0.67
C ASP A 52 -2.41 -16.67 0.69
N VAL A 53 -1.23 -16.07 0.71
CA VAL A 53 -0.59 -15.62 1.95
C VAL A 53 -1.45 -14.58 2.67
N LEU A 54 -2.00 -13.61 1.96
CA LEU A 54 -2.85 -12.58 2.53
C LEU A 54 -4.19 -13.12 3.05
N ARG A 55 -4.76 -14.12 2.38
CA ARG A 55 -6.00 -14.80 2.82
C ARG A 55 -5.84 -15.57 4.12
N GLN A 56 -4.64 -15.99 4.46
CA GLN A 56 -4.37 -16.68 5.74
C GLN A 56 -4.51 -15.75 6.95
N SER A 57 -4.51 -14.44 6.74
CA SER A 57 -4.71 -13.48 7.81
C SER A 57 -6.19 -13.13 7.99
N ASN A 58 -6.74 -13.42 9.16
CA ASN A 58 -8.13 -13.14 9.49
C ASN A 58 -8.47 -11.63 9.52
N ASN A 59 -7.45 -10.78 9.62
CA ASN A 59 -7.61 -9.33 9.72
C ASN A 59 -7.36 -8.60 8.40
N PHE A 60 -7.22 -9.33 7.30
CA PHE A 60 -6.97 -8.75 5.98
C PHE A 60 -8.16 -8.98 5.05
N ASP A 61 -8.70 -7.90 4.50
CA ASP A 61 -9.76 -7.96 3.50
C ASP A 61 -9.17 -8.37 2.14
N SER A 62 -9.06 -9.67 1.92
CA SER A 62 -8.50 -10.22 0.68
C SER A 62 -9.41 -10.00 -0.53
N ASP A 63 -10.72 -9.93 -0.34
CA ASP A 63 -11.67 -9.71 -1.44
C ASP A 63 -11.57 -8.27 -1.95
N GLY A 64 -11.57 -7.29 -1.06
CA GLY A 64 -11.35 -5.89 -1.41
C GLY A 64 -9.98 -5.66 -2.05
N PHE A 65 -8.96 -6.34 -1.57
CA PHE A 65 -7.62 -6.29 -2.16
C PHE A 65 -7.60 -6.89 -3.58
N GLN A 66 -8.25 -8.02 -3.78
CA GLN A 66 -8.34 -8.66 -5.10
C GLN A 66 -9.08 -7.77 -6.11
N GLU A 67 -10.13 -7.09 -5.70
CA GLU A 67 -10.83 -6.11 -6.52
C GLU A 67 -9.91 -4.95 -6.92
N ALA A 68 -9.14 -4.41 -5.97
CA ALA A 68 -8.16 -3.36 -6.24
C ALA A 68 -7.06 -3.82 -7.22
N VAL A 69 -6.59 -5.06 -7.09
CA VAL A 69 -5.62 -5.66 -8.02
C VAL A 69 -6.21 -5.80 -9.42
N SER A 70 -7.47 -6.23 -9.53
CA SER A 70 -8.15 -6.35 -10.82
C SER A 70 -8.31 -4.98 -11.49
N SER A 71 -8.68 -3.95 -10.73
CA SER A 71 -8.75 -2.57 -11.23
C SER A 71 -7.39 -2.06 -11.69
N SER A 72 -6.34 -2.40 -10.96
CA SER A 72 -4.95 -2.06 -11.34
C SER A 72 -4.55 -2.72 -12.67
N ASP A 73 -4.96 -3.95 -12.91
CA ASP A 73 -4.69 -4.66 -14.17
C ASP A 73 -5.42 -3.99 -15.34
N GLU A 74 -6.68 -3.59 -15.14
CA GLU A 74 -7.48 -2.91 -16.17
C GLU A 74 -6.90 -1.53 -16.52
N GLU A 75 -6.50 -0.77 -15.52
CA GLU A 75 -5.93 0.57 -15.70
C GLU A 75 -4.45 0.57 -16.08
N ARG A 76 -3.78 -0.58 -15.99
CA ARG A 76 -2.33 -0.74 -16.21
C ARG A 76 -1.47 0.15 -15.29
N THR A 77 -1.94 0.36 -14.06
CA THR A 77 -1.25 1.14 -13.03
C THR A 77 -1.49 0.51 -11.67
N LEU A 78 -0.60 0.72 -10.71
CA LEU A 78 -0.77 0.25 -9.33
C LEU A 78 -1.52 1.26 -8.44
N ASP A 79 -1.96 2.38 -8.97
CA ASP A 79 -2.66 3.43 -8.22
C ASP A 79 -3.90 2.91 -7.45
N PRO A 80 -4.78 2.05 -8.02
CA PRO A 80 -5.89 1.50 -7.27
C PRO A 80 -5.46 0.70 -6.04
N VAL A 81 -4.42 -0.13 -6.16
CA VAL A 81 -3.88 -0.90 -5.02
C VAL A 81 -3.26 0.01 -3.98
N VAL A 82 -2.46 0.97 -4.40
CA VAL A 82 -1.82 1.94 -3.48
C VAL A 82 -2.88 2.74 -2.73
N THR A 83 -3.90 3.20 -3.42
CA THR A 83 -5.01 3.94 -2.81
C THR A 83 -5.78 3.08 -1.82
N TRP A 84 -6.07 1.83 -2.17
CA TRP A 84 -6.76 0.89 -1.31
C TRP A 84 -5.96 0.61 -0.02
N LEU A 85 -4.67 0.35 -0.13
CA LEU A 85 -3.78 0.10 1.02
C LEU A 85 -3.69 1.34 1.93
N ARG A 86 -3.57 2.52 1.35
CA ARG A 86 -3.52 3.78 2.09
C ARG A 86 -4.81 4.03 2.86
N ASN A 87 -5.96 3.82 2.23
CA ASN A 87 -7.27 4.00 2.87
C ASN A 87 -7.47 3.00 4.01
N ARG A 88 -7.05 1.76 3.83
CA ARG A 88 -7.09 0.73 4.86
C ARG A 88 -6.25 1.11 6.07
N GLU A 89 -5.05 1.61 5.87
CA GLU A 89 -4.15 2.04 6.95
C GLU A 89 -4.74 3.23 7.72
N SER A 90 -5.25 4.22 7.00
CA SER A 90 -5.92 5.39 7.60
C SER A 90 -7.13 4.99 8.44
N ALA A 91 -7.99 4.12 7.93
CA ALA A 91 -9.15 3.62 8.66
C ALA A 91 -8.75 2.83 9.92
N GLN A 92 -7.69 2.05 9.84
CA GLN A 92 -7.16 1.30 10.97
C GLN A 92 -6.62 2.22 12.06
N MET A 93 -5.89 3.27 11.70
CA MET A 93 -5.40 4.28 12.63
C MET A 93 -6.53 5.05 13.31
N GLN A 94 -7.56 5.43 12.57
CA GLN A 94 -8.75 6.08 13.14
C GLN A 94 -9.44 5.17 14.17
N ARG A 95 -9.64 3.91 13.84
CA ARG A 95 -10.25 2.93 14.76
C ARG A 95 -9.43 2.82 16.05
N MET A 96 -8.12 2.75 15.97
CA MET A 96 -7.25 2.70 17.13
C MET A 96 -7.33 3.96 17.97
N SER A 97 -7.42 5.14 17.35
CA SER A 97 -7.59 6.42 18.04
C SER A 97 -8.89 6.48 18.85
N TYR A 98 -9.98 5.92 18.32
CA TYR A 98 -11.26 5.85 19.05
C TYR A 98 -11.24 4.86 20.21
N LEU A 99 -10.53 3.73 20.06
CA LEU A 99 -10.44 2.71 21.10
C LEU A 99 -9.52 3.11 22.25
N HIS A 100 -8.53 3.98 22.00
CA HIS A 100 -7.51 4.38 22.97
C HIS A 100 -7.35 5.91 23.01
N PRO A 101 -8.40 6.66 23.44
CA PRO A 101 -8.39 8.13 23.33
C PRO A 101 -7.35 8.83 24.20
N ILE A 102 -6.82 8.16 25.24
CA ILE A 102 -5.83 8.73 26.18
C ILE A 102 -4.41 8.28 25.81
N SER A 103 -4.25 7.43 24.81
CA SER A 103 -2.95 6.91 24.35
C SER A 103 -2.24 7.87 23.37
N ALA A 104 -1.00 7.54 22.99
CA ALA A 104 -0.26 8.27 21.96
C ALA A 104 -0.81 8.06 20.54
N LEU A 105 -1.76 7.13 20.32
CA LEU A 105 -2.31 6.81 19.02
C LEU A 105 -2.98 7.99 18.30
N PRO A 106 -3.76 8.87 18.95
CA PRO A 106 -4.29 10.06 18.28
C PRO A 106 -3.21 10.99 17.74
N VAL A 107 -2.08 11.10 18.44
CA VAL A 107 -0.92 11.89 17.99
C VAL A 107 -0.27 11.24 16.79
N ILE A 108 -0.11 9.92 16.80
CA ILE A 108 0.44 9.15 15.67
C ILE A 108 -0.44 9.33 14.43
N HIS A 109 -1.77 9.24 14.58
CA HIS A 109 -2.71 9.47 13.48
C HIS A 109 -2.58 10.88 12.90
N TYR A 110 -2.50 11.91 13.76
CA TYR A 110 -2.31 13.30 13.33
C TYR A 110 -1.01 13.47 12.53
N VAL A 111 0.10 12.94 13.02
CA VAL A 111 1.41 13.02 12.33
C VAL A 111 1.36 12.32 10.97
N SER A 112 0.78 11.12 10.90
CA SER A 112 0.62 10.39 9.65
C SER A 112 -0.22 11.15 8.63
N SER A 113 -1.32 11.79 9.06
CA SER A 113 -2.17 12.62 8.20
C SER A 113 -1.43 13.85 7.67
N LYS A 114 -0.59 14.48 8.49
CA LYS A 114 0.23 15.63 8.07
C LYS A 114 1.33 15.24 7.08
N VAL A 115 1.97 14.10 7.27
CA VAL A 115 2.94 13.55 6.31
C VAL A 115 2.26 13.29 4.96
N GLN A 116 1.06 12.72 4.95
CA GLN A 116 0.29 12.49 3.73
C GLN A 116 -0.06 13.80 3.02
N GLU A 117 -0.50 14.83 3.74
CA GLU A 117 -0.76 16.16 3.16
C GLU A 117 0.49 16.75 2.48
N ILE A 118 1.65 16.62 3.10
CA ILE A 118 2.93 17.09 2.53
C ILE A 118 3.28 16.32 1.26
N GLU A 119 3.09 15.02 1.24
CA GLU A 119 3.32 14.18 0.07
C GLU A 119 2.38 14.57 -1.09
N ASP A 120 1.11 14.81 -0.80
CA ASP A 120 0.12 15.24 -1.79
C ASP A 120 0.49 16.62 -2.38
N LEU A 121 0.92 17.56 -1.54
CA LEU A 121 1.40 18.89 -1.99
C LEU A 121 2.65 18.76 -2.87
N ARG A 122 3.59 17.91 -2.51
CA ARG A 122 4.78 17.63 -3.34
C ARG A 122 4.42 17.04 -4.69
N PHE A 123 3.44 16.15 -4.72
CA PHE A 123 2.93 15.57 -5.96
C PHE A 123 2.35 16.66 -6.88
N ILE A 124 1.51 17.57 -6.35
CA ILE A 124 0.93 18.69 -7.10
C ILE A 124 2.04 19.58 -7.67
N VAL A 125 3.01 19.98 -6.87
CA VAL A 125 4.13 20.84 -7.31
C VAL A 125 4.94 20.17 -8.41
N ARG A 126 5.30 18.90 -8.24
CA ARG A 126 6.04 18.13 -9.26
C ARG A 126 5.24 17.97 -10.54
N GLY A 127 3.94 17.72 -10.43
CA GLY A 127 3.05 17.59 -11.57
C GLY A 127 2.94 18.89 -12.36
N ARG A 128 2.85 20.05 -11.72
CA ARG A 128 2.86 21.36 -12.37
C ARG A 128 4.18 21.64 -13.09
N MET A 129 5.30 21.30 -12.46
CA MET A 129 6.62 21.42 -13.07
C MET A 129 6.78 20.51 -14.30
N ALA A 130 6.12 19.36 -14.30
CA ALA A 130 6.07 18.43 -15.42
C ALA A 130 5.04 18.80 -16.49
N GLY A 131 4.25 19.87 -16.31
CA GLY A 131 3.22 20.32 -17.24
C GLY A 131 1.93 19.51 -17.24
N LEU A 132 1.63 18.82 -16.15
CA LEU A 132 0.36 18.08 -16.00
C LEU A 132 -0.82 19.03 -15.81
N ALA A 133 -2.01 18.63 -16.29
CA ALA A 133 -3.23 19.40 -16.09
C ALA A 133 -3.65 19.38 -14.61
N THR A 134 -4.16 20.52 -14.12
CA THR A 134 -4.56 20.68 -12.71
C THR A 134 -5.65 19.67 -12.30
N GLU A 135 -6.61 19.38 -13.17
CA GLU A 135 -7.68 18.41 -12.91
C GLU A 135 -7.14 17.00 -12.63
N VAL A 136 -6.08 16.59 -13.33
CA VAL A 136 -5.43 15.28 -13.11
C VAL A 136 -4.77 15.24 -11.75
N LEU A 137 -4.11 16.33 -11.34
CA LEU A 137 -3.44 16.42 -10.04
C LEU A 137 -4.45 16.40 -8.88
N GLU A 138 -5.55 17.14 -8.99
CA GLU A 138 -6.62 17.17 -7.99
C GLU A 138 -7.27 15.80 -7.81
N ALA A 139 -7.48 15.05 -8.86
CA ALA A 139 -8.02 13.70 -8.80
C ALA A 139 -7.11 12.74 -8.01
N HIS A 140 -5.80 12.93 -8.02
CA HIS A 140 -4.85 12.14 -7.25
C HIS A 140 -4.75 12.52 -5.78
N VAL A 141 -4.98 13.79 -5.44
CA VAL A 141 -4.93 14.29 -4.06
C VAL A 141 -6.16 13.88 -3.26
N LEU A 142 -7.30 13.84 -3.90
CA LEU A 142 -8.58 13.47 -3.30
C LEU A 142 -8.75 11.96 -3.20
#